data_ec721482a4b8d57e969f049f4f523c97
#
_entry.id   ec721482a4b8d57e969f049f4f523c97
#
_cell.length_a   1.000
_cell.length_b   1.000
_cell.length_c   1.000
_cell.angle_alpha   90.00
_cell.angle_beta   90.00
_cell.angle_gamma   90.00
#
_symmetry.space_group_name_H-M   'P 1'
#
loop_
_entity.id
_entity.type
_entity.pdbx_description
1 polymer ?
#
loop_
_entity_poly.entity_id
_entity_poly.type
_entity_poly.pdbx_seq_one_letter_code
_entity_poly.pdbx_strand_id
1 'polypeptide(L)' 'MDEPVELHCTQYENSGQWLVWFPHPLGGMNVLDSFDNEADARAFWQQQMDSADLGDTE' A
#
# COMPACT_ATOMS: atom_id res chain seq x y z
N MET A 1 -0.99 15.74 -15.23
CA MET A 1 -1.30 14.63 -15.22
C MET A 1 -0.96 13.86 -14.13
N ASP A 2 -1.76 13.14 -13.66
CA ASP A 2 -1.54 12.43 -12.54
C ASP A 2 -1.03 11.12 -12.81
N GLU A 3 -0.08 10.68 -12.06
CA GLU A 3 0.42 9.37 -12.22
C GLU A 3 -0.32 8.45 -11.32
N PRO A 4 -0.56 7.24 -11.71
CA PRO A 4 -1.25 6.29 -10.86
C PRO A 4 -0.42 6.01 -9.61
N VAL A 5 -1.11 5.85 -8.51
CA VAL A 5 -0.43 5.50 -7.27
C VAL A 5 -0.05 4.04 -7.35
N GLU A 6 1.22 3.76 -7.12
CA GLU A 6 1.68 2.40 -7.20
C GLU A 6 1.80 1.86 -5.79
N LEU A 7 0.75 1.28 -5.27
CA LEU A 7 0.72 0.79 -3.91
C LEU A 7 0.82 -0.72 -3.90
N HIS A 8 1.71 -1.24 -3.08
CA HIS A 8 1.95 -2.67 -3.03
C HIS A 8 1.58 -3.25 -1.66
N CYS A 9 1.22 -4.52 -1.67
CA CYS A 9 0.90 -5.21 -0.43
C CYS A 9 1.66 -6.53 -0.48
N THR A 10 2.77 -6.61 0.24
CA THR A 10 3.62 -7.80 0.17
C THR A 10 4.03 -8.24 1.56
N GLN A 11 4.45 -9.48 1.68
CA GLN A 11 4.87 -10.02 2.95
C GLN A 11 6.38 -9.83 3.12
N TYR A 12 6.76 -9.33 4.29
CA TYR A 12 8.17 -9.12 4.58
C TYR A 12 8.74 -10.43 5.12
N GLU A 13 9.68 -11.00 4.42
CA GLU A 13 10.15 -12.33 4.75
C GLU A 13 10.80 -12.42 6.11
N ASN A 14 11.49 -11.40 6.51
CA ASN A 14 12.23 -11.45 7.75
C ASN A 14 11.34 -11.51 8.98
N SER A 15 10.22 -10.84 8.93
CA SER A 15 9.36 -10.83 10.10
C SER A 15 8.03 -11.53 9.85
N GLY A 16 7.71 -11.83 8.62
CA GLY A 16 6.45 -12.46 8.31
C GLY A 16 5.28 -11.50 8.31
N GLN A 17 5.54 -10.23 8.53
CA GLN A 17 4.47 -9.26 8.53
C GLN A 17 4.14 -8.82 7.13
N TRP A 18 2.91 -8.38 6.94
CA TRP A 18 2.48 -7.89 5.64
C TRP A 18 2.58 -6.39 5.62
N LEU A 19 3.21 -5.85 4.59
CA LEU A 19 3.45 -4.42 4.50
C LEU A 19 2.67 -3.82 3.34
N VAL A 20 2.11 -2.66 3.57
CA VAL A 20 1.50 -1.88 2.50
C VAL A 20 2.42 -0.70 2.27
N TRP A 21 3.00 -0.61 1.07
CA TRP A 21 4.06 0.36 0.82
C TRP A 21 4.05 0.78 -0.64
N PHE A 22 4.81 1.82 -0.93
CA PHE A 22 4.98 2.26 -2.31
C PHE A 22 6.44 2.67 -2.51
N PRO A 23 6.94 2.56 -3.75
CA PRO A 23 8.34 2.88 -3.99
C PRO A 23 8.60 4.38 -3.88
N HIS A 24 9.75 4.70 -3.33
CA HIS A 24 10.14 6.08 -3.19
C HIS A 24 10.87 6.51 -4.46
N PRO A 25 10.63 7.72 -4.97
CA PRO A 25 11.26 8.15 -6.21
C PRO A 25 12.78 8.26 -6.11
N LEU A 26 13.31 8.46 -4.92
CA LEU A 26 14.74 8.52 -4.75
C LEU A 26 15.34 7.20 -4.37
N GLY A 27 14.54 6.16 -4.31
CA GLY A 27 15.05 4.84 -3.95
C GLY A 27 14.47 4.38 -2.62
N GLY A 28 14.34 3.09 -2.44
CA GLY A 28 13.81 2.55 -1.21
C GLY A 28 12.31 2.42 -1.24
N MET A 29 11.72 2.23 -0.09
CA MET A 29 10.29 2.04 -0.03
C MET A 29 9.72 2.86 1.11
N ASN A 30 8.49 3.33 0.92
CA ASN A 30 7.77 4.04 1.96
C ASN A 30 6.67 3.12 2.47
N VAL A 31 6.76 2.69 3.71
CA VAL A 31 5.79 1.78 4.28
C VAL A 31 4.70 2.58 4.95
N LEU A 32 3.47 2.35 4.53
CA LEU A 32 2.34 3.04 5.13
C LEU A 32 1.91 2.38 6.42
N ASP A 33 1.89 1.05 6.42
CA ASP A 33 1.45 0.34 7.60
C ASP A 33 1.89 -1.12 7.48
N SER A 34 1.84 -1.83 8.59
CA SER A 34 2.18 -3.23 8.59
C SER A 34 1.13 -3.99 9.38
N PHE A 35 0.95 -5.25 9.04
CA PHE A 35 -0.09 -6.06 9.63
C PHE A 35 0.43 -7.47 9.89
N ASP A 36 -0.23 -8.17 10.80
CA ASP A 36 0.20 -9.52 11.13
C ASP A 36 -0.34 -10.56 10.16
N ASN A 37 -1.32 -10.21 9.37
CA ASN A 37 -1.90 -11.19 8.46
C ASN A 37 -2.27 -10.53 7.15
N GLU A 38 -2.46 -11.35 6.15
CA GLU A 38 -2.72 -10.87 4.82
C GLU A 38 -4.09 -10.21 4.71
N ALA A 39 -5.07 -10.73 5.39
CA ALA A 39 -6.42 -10.22 5.26
C ALA A 39 -6.50 -8.76 5.68
N ASP A 40 -5.87 -8.43 6.80
CA ASP A 40 -5.89 -7.06 7.27
C ASP A 40 -5.09 -6.14 6.34
N ALA A 41 -3.95 -6.61 5.89
CA ALA A 41 -3.11 -5.81 5.01
C ALA A 41 -3.84 -5.54 3.70
N ARG A 42 -4.48 -6.55 3.17
CA ARG A 42 -5.16 -6.41 1.91
C ARG A 42 -6.38 -5.49 2.05
N ALA A 43 -7.06 -5.56 3.16
CA ALA A 43 -8.18 -4.68 3.41
C ALA A 43 -7.73 -3.21 3.45
N PHE A 44 -6.62 -2.95 4.12
CA PHE A 44 -6.09 -1.60 4.18
C PHE A 44 -5.64 -1.14 2.79
N TRP A 45 -4.93 -2.00 2.08
CA TRP A 45 -4.47 -1.69 0.74
C TRP A 45 -5.63 -1.38 -0.19
N GLN A 46 -6.67 -2.19 -0.13
CA GLN A 46 -7.83 -1.99 -0.98
C GLN A 46 -8.54 -0.68 -0.63
N GLN A 47 -8.60 -0.36 0.63
CA GLN A 47 -9.23 0.85 1.06
C GLN A 47 -8.48 2.07 0.55
N GLN A 48 -7.16 2.01 0.57
CA GLN A 48 -6.36 3.11 0.06
C GLN A 48 -6.52 3.27 -1.45
N MET A 49 -6.60 2.18 -2.17
CA MET A 49 -6.78 2.23 -3.59
C MET A 49 -8.15 2.79 -3.96
N ASP A 50 -9.17 2.36 -3.24
CA ASP A 50 -10.51 2.86 -3.48
C ASP A 50 -10.59 4.33 -3.14
N SER A 51 -9.97 4.74 -2.10
CA SER A 51 -10.01 6.11 -1.68
C SER A 51 -9.35 7.02 -2.69
N ALA A 52 -8.24 6.57 -3.24
CA ALA A 52 -7.55 7.33 -4.24
C ALA A 52 -8.41 7.48 -5.48
N ASP A 53 -9.16 6.44 -5.80
CA ASP A 53 -9.98 6.48 -6.97
C ASP A 53 -11.19 7.35 -6.74
N LEU A 54 -11.79 7.28 -5.57
CA LEU A 54 -12.96 8.05 -5.31
C LEU A 54 -12.68 9.49 -5.12
N GLY A 55 -11.46 9.80 -4.78
CA GLY A 55 -11.13 11.14 -4.42
C GLY A 55 -11.50 12.13 -5.45
N ASP A 56 -11.55 11.73 -6.68
CA ASP A 56 -11.80 12.67 -7.64
C ASP A 56 -13.19 12.73 -8.09
N THR A 57 -14.07 11.97 -7.63
CA THR A 57 -15.32 11.99 -8.15
C THR A 57 -16.14 13.04 -7.58
N GLU A 58 -15.92 13.70 -6.82
CA GLU A 58 -16.81 14.59 -6.35
C GLU A 58 -16.80 15.75 -6.77
#